data_43596850bae294f294cb664d7200fe6c
#
_entry.id   43596850bae294f294cb664d7200fe6c
#
_cell.length_a   1.000
_cell.length_b   1.000
_cell.length_c   1.000
_cell.angle_alpha   90.00
_cell.angle_beta   90.00
_cell.angle_gamma   90.00
#
_symmetry.space_group_name_H-M   'P 1'
#
loop_
_entity.id
_entity.type
_entity.pdbx_description
1 polymer ?
#
loop_
_entity_poly.entity_id
_entity_poly.type
_entity_poly.pdbx_seq_one_letter_code
_entity_poly.pdbx_strand_id
1 'polypeptide(L)'
;MPFLHEDTTVVLSKNDIRINLVYNNSMKKEDFSNTLDIPVKTSSKRNKPDIRLDIILQDKYYIGSLIFEVKYKKLNNILYNDEGRQRQQLMAYKQNTMSSILAFPEILTRSLQAVSAVFALYPSNGGKKKPAPKYYEKEGIFFHLLNPSSDEKELSVKIQTSIEERISLFNQQSRN
;
A
#
# COMPACT_ATOMS: atom_id res chain seq x y z
N MET A 1 -4.62 -20.05 16.24
CA MET A 1 -4.78 -19.17 15.06
C MET A 1 -3.94 -19.74 13.94
N PRO A 2 -4.46 -19.93 12.73
CA PRO A 2 -3.61 -20.30 11.60
C PRO A 2 -2.69 -19.11 11.31
N PHE A 3 -1.37 -19.36 11.31
CA PHE A 3 -0.40 -18.37 10.87
C PHE A 3 -0.43 -18.28 9.34
N LEU A 4 -0.46 -17.06 8.79
CA LEU A 4 -0.24 -16.87 7.36
C LEU A 4 1.23 -17.20 7.04
N HIS A 5 1.42 -18.10 6.09
CA HIS A 5 2.76 -18.39 5.58
C HIS A 5 3.20 -17.30 4.61
N GLU A 6 4.52 -17.16 4.41
CA GLU A 6 5.06 -16.31 3.34
C GLU A 6 4.44 -16.71 2.00
N ASP A 7 4.31 -15.73 1.11
CA ASP A 7 3.71 -15.90 -0.22
C ASP A 7 2.22 -16.28 -0.22
N THR A 8 1.53 -16.20 0.94
CA THR A 8 0.11 -16.44 1.02
C THR A 8 -0.68 -15.28 0.40
N THR A 9 -1.67 -15.64 -0.43
CA THR A 9 -2.68 -14.70 -0.92
C THR A 9 -4.06 -15.12 -0.40
N VAL A 10 -4.74 -14.18 0.26
CA VAL A 10 -6.14 -14.34 0.69
C VAL A 10 -6.99 -13.45 -0.20
N VAL A 11 -8.01 -14.03 -0.83
CA VAL A 11 -8.95 -13.30 -1.69
C VAL A 11 -10.19 -12.95 -0.88
N LEU A 12 -10.49 -11.66 -0.81
CA LEU A 12 -11.70 -11.11 -0.20
C LEU A 12 -12.56 -10.51 -1.31
N SER A 13 -13.84 -10.88 -1.37
CA SER A 13 -14.77 -10.36 -2.39
C SER A 13 -16.05 -9.86 -1.76
N LYS A 14 -16.52 -8.70 -2.23
CA LYS A 14 -17.81 -8.14 -1.87
C LYS A 14 -18.34 -7.31 -3.04
N ASN A 15 -19.53 -7.66 -3.53
CA ASN A 15 -20.09 -7.06 -4.76
C ASN A 15 -19.06 -7.17 -5.92
N ASP A 16 -18.80 -6.08 -6.62
CA ASP A 16 -17.87 -6.01 -7.75
C ASP A 16 -16.41 -5.74 -7.31
N ILE A 17 -16.12 -5.76 -6.01
CA ILE A 17 -14.79 -5.48 -5.47
C ILE A 17 -14.15 -6.79 -5.03
N ARG A 18 -12.96 -7.07 -5.56
CA ARG A 18 -12.05 -8.11 -5.09
C ARG A 18 -10.79 -7.46 -4.53
N ILE A 19 -10.37 -7.91 -3.36
CA ILE A 19 -9.11 -7.50 -2.73
C ILE A 19 -8.26 -8.75 -2.54
N ASN A 20 -7.09 -8.79 -3.18
CA ASN A 20 -6.09 -9.80 -2.91
C ASN A 20 -5.19 -9.28 -1.78
N LEU A 21 -5.29 -9.88 -0.60
CA LEU A 21 -4.37 -9.66 0.52
C LEU A 21 -3.16 -10.58 0.33
N VAL A 22 -2.01 -10.00 0.02
CA VAL A 22 -0.76 -10.71 -0.25
C VAL A 22 0.18 -10.49 0.92
N TYR A 23 0.56 -11.58 1.58
CA TYR A 23 1.39 -11.53 2.78
C TYR A 23 2.84 -11.88 2.46
N ASN A 24 3.76 -10.99 2.86
CA ASN A 24 5.22 -11.17 2.86
C ASN A 24 5.78 -11.74 1.54
N ASN A 25 5.26 -11.25 0.40
CA ASN A 25 5.60 -11.70 -0.94
C ASN A 25 6.45 -10.65 -1.67
N SER A 26 7.53 -11.12 -2.31
CA SER A 26 8.38 -10.26 -3.12
C SER A 26 7.69 -9.85 -4.41
N MET A 27 7.62 -8.55 -4.68
CA MET A 27 7.17 -8.03 -5.97
C MET A 27 8.14 -8.45 -7.08
N LYS A 28 7.61 -8.75 -8.25
CA LYS A 28 8.41 -9.13 -9.43
C LYS A 28 9.25 -7.96 -9.93
N LYS A 29 10.29 -8.26 -10.71
CA LYS A 29 11.13 -7.26 -11.36
C LYS A 29 10.44 -6.64 -12.58
N GLU A 30 11.04 -5.58 -13.12
CA GLU A 30 10.49 -4.78 -14.23
C GLU A 30 10.17 -5.55 -15.51
N ASP A 31 10.95 -6.59 -15.82
CA ASP A 31 10.78 -7.45 -17.00
C ASP A 31 9.57 -8.40 -16.92
N PHE A 32 8.94 -8.48 -15.74
CA PHE A 32 7.77 -9.33 -15.54
C PHE A 32 6.51 -8.74 -16.18
N SER A 33 5.74 -9.58 -16.88
CA SER A 33 4.41 -9.22 -17.40
C SER A 33 3.36 -9.33 -16.29
N ASN A 34 2.69 -8.23 -15.99
CA ASN A 34 1.66 -8.20 -14.96
C ASN A 34 0.41 -8.99 -15.34
N THR A 35 -0.20 -9.63 -14.34
CA THR A 35 -1.51 -10.29 -14.40
C THR A 35 -2.37 -9.80 -13.24
N LEU A 36 -3.66 -10.14 -13.21
CA LEU A 36 -4.53 -9.78 -12.08
C LEU A 36 -4.10 -10.44 -10.76
N ASP A 37 -3.44 -11.59 -10.81
CA ASP A 37 -2.91 -12.25 -9.62
C ASP A 37 -1.55 -11.68 -9.17
N ILE A 38 -0.80 -11.09 -10.12
CA ILE A 38 0.48 -10.42 -9.86
C ILE A 38 0.45 -9.05 -10.55
N PRO A 39 -0.34 -8.10 -10.03
CA PRO A 39 -0.63 -6.86 -10.75
C PRO A 39 0.49 -5.83 -10.68
N VAL A 40 1.48 -6.00 -9.82
CA VAL A 40 2.57 -5.05 -9.61
C VAL A 40 3.94 -5.66 -9.79
N LYS A 41 4.87 -4.82 -10.22
CA LYS A 41 6.30 -5.07 -10.33
C LYS A 41 7.09 -3.85 -9.85
N THR A 42 8.39 -3.99 -9.62
CA THR A 42 9.20 -2.90 -9.09
C THR A 42 10.62 -2.90 -9.63
N SER A 43 11.18 -1.70 -9.83
CA SER A 43 12.60 -1.49 -10.10
C SER A 43 13.47 -1.50 -8.83
N SER A 44 12.84 -1.44 -7.66
CA SER A 44 13.55 -1.38 -6.39
C SER A 44 14.10 -2.73 -5.94
N LYS A 45 15.29 -2.71 -5.31
CA LYS A 45 15.82 -3.87 -4.56
C LYS A 45 15.01 -4.15 -3.29
N ARG A 46 14.29 -3.15 -2.76
CA ARG A 46 13.41 -3.25 -1.58
C ARG A 46 12.01 -3.55 -2.05
N ASN A 47 11.73 -4.80 -2.30
CA ASN A 47 10.57 -5.25 -3.04
C ASN A 47 9.67 -6.24 -2.28
N LYS A 48 9.89 -6.41 -0.97
CA LYS A 48 9.13 -7.35 -0.15
C LYS A 48 8.40 -6.61 0.97
N PRO A 49 7.18 -6.09 0.72
CA PRO A 49 6.34 -5.51 1.77
C PRO A 49 5.77 -6.60 2.68
N ASP A 50 5.50 -6.26 3.95
CA ASP A 50 4.89 -7.20 4.88
C ASP A 50 3.47 -7.59 4.43
N ILE A 51 2.67 -6.61 4.00
CA ILE A 51 1.33 -6.85 3.44
C ILE A 51 1.10 -5.92 2.25
N ARG A 52 0.48 -6.46 1.20
CA ARG A 52 -0.03 -5.71 0.06
C ARG A 52 -1.51 -6.06 -0.16
N LEU A 53 -2.33 -5.06 -0.39
CA LEU A 53 -3.72 -5.22 -0.82
C LEU A 53 -3.83 -4.77 -2.27
N ASP A 54 -4.13 -5.68 -3.18
CA ASP A 54 -4.38 -5.38 -4.59
C ASP A 54 -5.89 -5.25 -4.81
N ILE A 55 -6.34 -4.12 -5.36
CA ILE A 55 -7.75 -3.76 -5.53
C ILE A 55 -8.15 -4.01 -6.98
N ILE A 56 -9.14 -4.87 -7.18
CA ILE A 56 -9.63 -5.30 -8.48
C ILE A 56 -11.13 -5.09 -8.53
N LEU A 57 -11.62 -4.45 -9.59
CA LEU A 57 -13.05 -4.26 -9.84
C LEU A 57 -13.54 -5.22 -10.93
N GLN A 58 -14.76 -5.76 -10.73
CA GLN A 58 -15.45 -6.64 -11.68
C GLN A 58 -14.61 -7.82 -12.16
N ASP A 59 -13.70 -8.32 -11.29
CA ASP A 59 -12.72 -9.37 -11.61
C ASP A 59 -11.91 -9.13 -12.91
N LYS A 60 -11.81 -7.87 -13.33
CA LYS A 60 -11.22 -7.48 -14.62
C LYS A 60 -10.25 -6.32 -14.51
N TYR A 61 -10.55 -5.33 -13.68
CA TYR A 61 -9.86 -4.05 -13.67
C TYR A 61 -9.00 -3.91 -12.41
N TYR A 62 -7.69 -4.02 -12.53
CA TYR A 62 -6.79 -3.65 -11.45
C TYR A 62 -6.71 -2.13 -11.33
N ILE A 63 -7.08 -1.58 -10.17
CA ILE A 63 -7.17 -0.13 -9.94
C ILE A 63 -6.13 0.42 -8.98
N GLY A 64 -5.32 -0.43 -8.36
CA GLY A 64 -4.21 -0.01 -7.49
C GLY A 64 -3.98 -0.91 -6.31
N SER A 65 -2.90 -0.63 -5.58
CA SER A 65 -2.53 -1.36 -4.36
C SER A 65 -2.34 -0.42 -3.17
N LEU A 66 -2.55 -0.97 -1.97
CA LEU A 66 -2.11 -0.42 -0.70
C LEU A 66 -0.99 -1.30 -0.14
N ILE A 67 0.02 -0.69 0.46
CA ILE A 67 1.14 -1.41 1.10
C ILE A 67 1.18 -1.10 2.59
N PHE A 68 1.40 -2.14 3.39
CA PHE A 68 1.58 -2.04 4.83
C PHE A 68 2.95 -2.60 5.19
N GLU A 69 3.68 -1.83 5.97
CA GLU A 69 5.01 -2.18 6.44
C GLU A 69 5.07 -2.04 7.95
N VAL A 70 5.32 -3.13 8.65
CA VAL A 70 5.41 -3.15 10.11
C VAL A 70 6.83 -2.76 10.54
N LYS A 71 6.94 -1.75 11.38
CA LYS A 71 8.22 -1.24 11.87
C LYS A 71 8.33 -1.41 13.38
N TYR A 72 9.20 -2.26 13.83
CA TYR A 72 9.51 -2.48 15.27
C TYR A 72 10.38 -1.38 15.86
N LYS A 73 10.35 -0.18 15.29
CA LYS A 73 11.15 0.98 15.69
C LYS A 73 10.27 2.17 16.04
N LYS A 74 10.77 3.06 16.92
CA LYS A 74 10.13 4.34 17.24
C LYS A 74 9.98 5.20 15.99
N LEU A 75 8.91 6.00 15.92
CA LEU A 75 8.65 6.89 14.78
C LEU A 75 9.86 7.79 14.46
N ASN A 76 10.49 8.38 15.47
CA ASN A 76 11.69 9.21 15.28
C ASN A 76 12.83 8.44 14.59
N ASN A 77 13.00 7.16 14.92
CA ASN A 77 14.03 6.33 14.28
C ASN A 77 13.68 6.00 12.83
N ILE A 78 12.38 5.84 12.53
CA ILE A 78 11.92 5.63 11.14
C ILE A 78 12.17 6.88 10.30
N LEU A 79 11.89 8.07 10.86
CA LEU A 79 11.95 9.33 10.13
C LEU A 79 13.36 9.93 10.03
N TYR A 80 14.16 9.84 11.08
CA TYR A 80 15.38 10.64 11.22
C TYR A 80 16.66 9.84 11.45
N ASN A 81 16.56 8.59 11.94
CA ASN A 81 17.71 7.76 12.21
C ASN A 81 17.90 6.71 11.09
N ASP A 82 18.99 5.95 11.19
CA ASP A 82 19.31 4.84 10.27
C ASP A 82 19.55 5.32 8.83
N GLU A 83 20.22 6.49 8.67
CA GLU A 83 20.56 7.09 7.36
C GLU A 83 19.36 7.21 6.40
N GLY A 84 18.15 7.29 6.95
CA GLY A 84 16.91 7.39 6.17
C GLY A 84 16.50 6.08 5.48
N ARG A 85 17.13 4.94 5.75
CA ARG A 85 16.84 3.65 5.07
C ARG A 85 15.38 3.24 5.15
N GLN A 86 14.74 3.41 6.33
CA GLN A 86 13.34 3.08 6.51
C GLN A 86 12.43 3.97 5.65
N ARG A 87 12.71 5.27 5.66
CA ARG A 87 12.01 6.25 4.82
C ARG A 87 12.20 5.96 3.34
N GLN A 88 13.43 5.67 2.91
CA GLN A 88 13.72 5.31 1.52
C GLN A 88 12.97 4.05 1.09
N GLN A 89 12.77 3.08 1.98
CA GLN A 89 11.98 1.88 1.69
C GLN A 89 10.50 2.23 1.43
N LEU A 90 9.89 3.05 2.30
CA LEU A 90 8.49 3.47 2.12
C LEU A 90 8.30 4.27 0.83
N MET A 91 9.23 5.20 0.54
CA MET A 91 9.23 5.96 -0.71
C MET A 91 9.43 5.04 -1.93
N ALA A 92 10.31 4.04 -1.83
CA ALA A 92 10.54 3.08 -2.91
C ALA A 92 9.27 2.26 -3.22
N TYR A 93 8.53 1.82 -2.22
CA TYR A 93 7.24 1.16 -2.45
C TYR A 93 6.27 2.08 -3.19
N LYS A 94 6.23 3.35 -2.83
CA LYS A 94 5.33 4.32 -3.43
C LYS A 94 5.73 4.68 -4.86
N GLN A 95 7.00 4.95 -5.11
CA GLN A 95 7.49 5.57 -6.35
C GLN A 95 7.98 4.56 -7.39
N ASN A 96 8.57 3.44 -6.94
CA ASN A 96 9.21 2.47 -7.82
C ASN A 96 8.34 1.24 -8.13
N THR A 97 7.11 1.20 -7.61
CA THR A 97 6.16 0.14 -7.93
C THR A 97 5.29 0.58 -9.09
N MET A 98 5.24 -0.25 -10.13
CA MET A 98 4.54 0.02 -11.37
C MET A 98 3.64 -1.16 -11.78
N SER A 99 2.70 -0.89 -12.68
CA SER A 99 1.83 -1.90 -13.27
C SER A 99 1.56 -1.55 -14.73
N SER A 100 1.66 -2.54 -15.61
CA SER A 100 1.27 -2.41 -17.01
C SER A 100 -0.23 -2.65 -17.26
N ILE A 101 -0.95 -3.11 -16.23
CA ILE A 101 -2.39 -3.42 -16.29
C ILE A 101 -3.22 -2.51 -15.40
N LEU A 102 -2.65 -1.39 -14.93
CA LEU A 102 -3.39 -0.41 -14.15
C LEU A 102 -4.51 0.18 -15.02
N ALA A 103 -5.76 -0.01 -14.59
CA ALA A 103 -6.94 0.28 -15.39
C ALA A 103 -7.33 1.78 -15.34
N PHE A 104 -6.41 2.63 -15.79
CA PHE A 104 -6.63 4.07 -15.96
C PHE A 104 -6.13 4.50 -17.33
N PRO A 105 -6.72 5.55 -17.96
CA PRO A 105 -6.24 6.11 -19.21
C PRO A 105 -4.76 6.48 -19.18
N GLU A 106 -4.08 6.35 -20.31
CA GLU A 106 -2.62 6.52 -20.41
C GLU A 106 -2.13 7.88 -19.90
N ILE A 107 -2.90 8.94 -20.12
CA ILE A 107 -2.60 10.30 -19.63
C ILE A 107 -2.52 10.33 -18.09
N LEU A 108 -3.35 9.55 -17.42
CA LEU A 108 -3.40 9.49 -15.97
C LEU A 108 -2.45 8.44 -15.38
N THR A 109 -2.15 7.37 -16.10
CA THR A 109 -1.19 6.36 -15.63
C THR A 109 0.21 6.94 -15.47
N ARG A 110 0.56 8.00 -16.17
CA ARG A 110 1.82 8.73 -15.98
C ARG A 110 1.88 9.48 -14.64
N SER A 111 0.74 9.89 -14.10
CA SER A 111 0.62 10.60 -12.82
C SER A 111 0.13 9.72 -11.67
N LEU A 112 -0.61 8.64 -11.98
CA LEU A 112 -1.15 7.71 -11.01
C LEU A 112 -0.18 6.56 -10.76
N GLN A 113 0.34 6.49 -9.57
CA GLN A 113 1.18 5.38 -9.13
C GLN A 113 0.34 4.11 -8.89
N ALA A 114 0.89 2.94 -9.22
CA ALA A 114 0.25 1.65 -8.96
C ALA A 114 -0.05 1.45 -7.46
N VAL A 115 0.81 1.96 -6.57
CA VAL A 115 0.56 2.00 -5.12
C VAL A 115 -0.10 3.32 -4.77
N SER A 116 -1.35 3.30 -4.30
CA SER A 116 -2.08 4.50 -3.89
C SER A 116 -1.67 5.01 -2.51
N ALA A 117 -1.41 4.10 -1.57
CA ALA A 117 -0.97 4.47 -0.23
C ALA A 117 0.01 3.45 0.36
N VAL A 118 0.91 3.95 1.21
CA VAL A 118 1.84 3.14 2.01
C VAL A 118 1.60 3.45 3.49
N PHE A 119 1.30 2.44 4.28
CA PHE A 119 1.07 2.53 5.72
C PHE A 119 2.28 1.98 6.48
N ALA A 120 2.98 2.83 7.19
CA ALA A 120 4.02 2.41 8.13
C ALA A 120 3.39 2.21 9.51
N LEU A 121 3.30 0.96 9.94
CA LEU A 121 2.71 0.57 11.22
C LEU A 121 3.83 0.45 12.26
N TYR A 122 3.76 1.18 13.37
CA TYR A 122 4.81 1.18 14.38
C TYR A 122 4.26 1.08 15.81
N PRO A 123 5.00 0.49 16.77
CA PRO A 123 4.52 0.29 18.12
C PRO A 123 4.51 1.59 18.93
N SER A 124 3.62 1.66 19.92
CA SER A 124 3.60 2.73 20.91
C SER A 124 4.87 2.66 21.78
N ASN A 125 5.47 3.80 22.04
CA ASN A 125 6.74 3.89 22.77
C ASN A 125 6.61 4.56 24.15
N GLY A 126 5.39 4.70 24.67
CA GLY A 126 5.15 5.30 25.99
C GLY A 126 5.56 6.78 26.13
N GLY A 127 5.93 7.45 25.04
CA GLY A 127 6.33 8.86 25.02
C GLY A 127 5.29 9.78 24.37
N LYS A 128 5.48 11.11 24.53
CA LYS A 128 4.63 12.09 23.86
C LYS A 128 4.64 11.86 22.35
N LYS A 129 3.46 11.66 21.76
CA LYS A 129 3.27 11.50 20.31
C LYS A 129 3.79 12.76 19.60
N LYS A 130 4.90 12.68 18.89
CA LYS A 130 5.22 13.68 17.88
C LYS A 130 4.53 13.22 16.60
N PRO A 131 3.63 14.03 16.01
CA PRO A 131 2.97 13.67 14.76
C PRO A 131 4.02 13.51 13.65
N ALA A 132 3.77 12.59 12.73
CA ALA A 132 4.56 12.52 11.51
C ALA A 132 4.38 13.83 10.71
N PRO A 133 5.40 14.28 10.00
CA PRO A 133 5.28 15.48 9.17
C PRO A 133 4.17 15.31 8.12
N LYS A 134 3.27 16.29 7.99
CA LYS A 134 2.15 16.30 7.04
C LYS A 134 2.57 16.13 5.57
N TYR A 135 3.82 16.40 5.26
CA TYR A 135 4.40 16.16 3.94
C TYR A 135 4.21 14.70 3.46
N TYR A 136 4.42 13.73 4.35
CA TYR A 136 4.28 12.32 3.97
C TYR A 136 2.85 11.93 3.61
N GLU A 137 1.85 12.49 4.27
CA GLU A 137 0.45 12.26 3.95
C GLU A 137 0.10 12.76 2.55
N LYS A 138 0.66 13.90 2.13
CA LYS A 138 0.50 14.42 0.76
C LYS A 138 1.10 13.49 -0.30
N GLU A 139 2.17 12.76 0.06
CA GLU A 139 2.78 11.75 -0.78
C GLU A 139 2.07 10.38 -0.69
N GLY A 140 0.99 10.26 0.07
CA GLY A 140 0.29 9.00 0.29
C GLY A 140 1.06 8.02 1.18
N ILE A 141 1.89 8.53 2.10
CA ILE A 141 2.61 7.72 3.09
C ILE A 141 2.07 8.08 4.48
N PHE A 142 1.44 7.11 5.12
CA PHE A 142 0.77 7.27 6.41
C PHE A 142 1.55 6.53 7.50
N PHE A 143 1.78 7.21 8.61
CA PHE A 143 2.39 6.62 9.80
C PHE A 143 1.30 6.36 10.83
N HIS A 144 1.06 5.10 11.14
CA HIS A 144 0.02 4.69 12.08
C HIS A 144 0.60 3.98 13.29
N LEU A 145 0.22 4.46 14.48
CA LEU A 145 0.63 3.89 15.75
C LEU A 145 -0.22 2.65 16.06
N LEU A 146 0.42 1.49 16.16
CA LEU A 146 -0.23 0.28 16.64
C LEU A 146 -0.37 0.35 18.17
N ASN A 147 -1.58 0.57 18.63
CA ASN A 147 -1.91 0.49 20.05
C ASN A 147 -3.00 -0.58 20.23
N PRO A 148 -2.74 -1.66 20.99
CA PRO A 148 -3.72 -2.75 21.18
C PRO A 148 -5.06 -2.30 21.75
N SER A 149 -5.16 -1.09 22.30
CA SER A 149 -6.34 -0.64 23.06
C SER A 149 -7.21 0.44 22.37
N SER A 150 -6.84 1.04 21.25
CA SER A 150 -7.58 2.25 20.83
C SER A 150 -7.76 2.56 19.34
N ASP A 151 -6.94 2.07 18.42
CA ASP A 151 -6.82 2.76 17.13
C ASP A 151 -7.18 1.95 15.87
N GLU A 152 -7.86 0.81 16.01
CA GLU A 152 -8.32 0.02 14.86
C GLU A 152 -9.28 0.81 13.95
N LYS A 153 -10.10 1.70 14.53
CA LYS A 153 -11.05 2.52 13.77
C LYS A 153 -10.37 3.54 12.87
N GLU A 154 -9.33 4.23 13.36
CA GLU A 154 -8.63 5.24 12.56
C GLU A 154 -7.92 4.61 11.36
N LEU A 155 -7.22 3.50 11.57
CA LEU A 155 -6.56 2.78 10.48
C LEU A 155 -7.58 2.25 9.47
N SER A 156 -8.66 1.65 9.95
CA SER A 156 -9.74 1.13 9.11
C SER A 156 -10.35 2.23 8.23
N VAL A 157 -10.64 3.40 8.79
CA VAL A 157 -11.17 4.55 8.03
C VAL A 157 -10.18 5.00 6.96
N LYS A 158 -8.88 5.12 7.27
CA LYS A 158 -7.87 5.52 6.28
C LYS A 158 -7.74 4.51 5.15
N ILE A 159 -7.77 3.21 5.46
CA ILE A 159 -7.76 2.14 4.46
C ILE A 159 -8.99 2.25 3.56
N GLN A 160 -10.17 2.34 4.16
CA GLN A 160 -11.43 2.46 3.44
C GLN A 160 -11.43 3.69 2.52
N THR A 161 -11.07 4.86 3.04
CA THR A 161 -10.96 6.09 2.24
C THR A 161 -10.02 5.91 1.05
N SER A 162 -8.85 5.30 1.26
CA SER A 162 -7.89 5.07 0.16
C SER A 162 -8.43 4.13 -0.92
N ILE A 163 -9.26 3.15 -0.56
CA ILE A 163 -9.93 2.25 -1.50
C ILE A 163 -11.04 3.01 -2.26
N GLU A 164 -11.89 3.74 -1.53
CA GLU A 164 -13.01 4.50 -2.09
C GLU A 164 -12.53 5.59 -3.06
N GLU A 165 -11.44 6.28 -2.75
CA GLU A 165 -10.81 7.25 -3.66
C GLU A 165 -10.42 6.61 -5.00
N ARG A 166 -9.81 5.40 -4.97
CA ARG A 166 -9.46 4.68 -6.21
C ARG A 166 -10.67 4.25 -7.01
N ILE A 167 -11.71 3.76 -6.34
CA ILE A 167 -12.97 3.37 -6.99
C ILE A 167 -13.64 4.61 -7.61
N SER A 168 -13.68 5.73 -6.87
CA SER A 168 -14.24 6.98 -7.37
C SER A 168 -13.51 7.49 -8.61
N LEU A 169 -12.19 7.51 -8.60
CA LEU A 169 -11.37 7.88 -9.75
C LEU A 169 -11.65 7.00 -10.97
N PHE A 170 -11.74 5.68 -10.79
CA PHE A 170 -12.06 4.74 -11.86
C PHE A 170 -13.45 5.02 -12.45
N ASN A 171 -14.46 5.19 -11.59
CA ASN A 171 -15.84 5.43 -12.03
C ASN A 171 -16.03 6.77 -12.76
N GLN A 172 -15.30 7.81 -12.36
CA GLN A 172 -15.33 9.12 -13.04
C GLN A 172 -14.82 9.02 -14.47
N GLN A 173 -13.85 8.15 -14.73
CA GLN A 173 -13.24 8.00 -16.04
C GLN A 173 -13.98 7.05 -16.97
N SER A 174 -14.66 6.05 -16.40
CA SER A 174 -15.49 5.12 -17.19
C SER A 174 -16.76 5.78 -17.74
N ARG A 175 -17.05 7.03 -17.34
CA ARG A 175 -18.22 7.82 -17.79
C ARG A 175 -17.90 8.86 -18.88
N ASN A 176 -16.63 9.07 -19.18
CA ASN A 176 -16.13 9.94 -20.24
C ASN A 176 -15.62 9.11 -21.43
#